data_a8c91bba171729b0d40d382b2e06f39e
#
_entry.id   a8c91bba171729b0d40d382b2e06f39e
#
_cell.length_a   1.000
_cell.length_b   1.000
_cell.length_c   1.000
_cell.angle_alpha   90.00
_cell.angle_beta   90.00
_cell.angle_gamma   90.00
#
_symmetry.space_group_name_H-M   'P 1'
#
loop_
_entity.id
_entity.type
_entity.pdbx_description
1 polymer ?
#
loop_
_entity_poly.entity_id
_entity_poly.type
_entity_poly.pdbx_seq_one_letter_code
_entity_poly.pdbx_strand_id
1 'polypeptide(L)'
;GEKMSKIGKSMTTYLTLPLAAIAGASIKMASDFEESLNKVDVAFKSSSKEVRKFAETTLDTFGIAEGTALDMAALFGDMATSMGVPTDKAADLSTAMVGLAGDLSSFKNINIKEVTTALNGVFTGETESLKRLGIVMTQTNLKQFALSKGMSDNIEVMTQAQKVQLRYAYILEKTKNAQGDFARTSDGSANQMRIFSESVKELSVAFGEILLPYFTKAITYVNKLVKEFVNLSPATKKIIVVVVGLVAALGPLLIGLGFLMTTVLPGLITAFGGLSTAVIWSVSAFKSLTIAMLANPVGLIAAGVAAL
;
A
#
# COMPACT_ATOMS: atom_id res chain seq x y z
N GLY A 1 23.34 -17.19 25.02
CA GLY A 1 23.40 -16.64 23.64
C GLY A 1 22.23 -17.10 22.78
N GLU A 2 22.01 -18.41 22.60
CA GLU A 2 20.97 -18.95 21.68
C GLU A 2 19.53 -18.58 22.03
N LYS A 3 19.14 -18.64 23.31
CA LYS A 3 17.78 -18.25 23.74
C LYS A 3 17.51 -16.76 23.48
N MET A 4 18.49 -15.88 23.76
CA MET A 4 18.33 -14.44 23.47
C MET A 4 18.30 -14.16 21.96
N SER A 5 19.08 -14.87 21.16
CA SER A 5 19.04 -14.77 19.69
C SER A 5 17.69 -15.22 19.12
N LYS A 6 17.13 -16.33 19.62
CA LYS A 6 15.77 -16.78 19.23
C LYS A 6 14.69 -15.78 19.60
N ILE A 7 14.72 -15.26 20.84
CA ILE A 7 13.78 -14.22 21.29
C ILE A 7 13.91 -12.97 20.42
N GLY A 8 15.14 -12.49 20.19
CA GLY A 8 15.40 -11.33 19.31
C GLY A 8 14.86 -11.52 17.90
N LYS A 9 15.12 -12.68 17.27
CA LYS A 9 14.58 -13.01 15.94
C LYS A 9 13.04 -13.05 15.92
N SER A 10 12.43 -13.70 16.93
CA SER A 10 10.98 -13.75 17.05
C SER A 10 10.37 -12.36 17.24
N MET A 11 10.93 -11.54 18.12
CA MET A 11 10.48 -10.15 18.32
C MET A 11 10.64 -9.32 17.05
N THR A 12 11.75 -9.45 16.33
CA THR A 12 11.95 -8.73 15.05
C THR A 12 10.91 -9.17 14.02
N THR A 13 10.70 -10.47 13.84
CA THR A 13 9.81 -10.99 12.80
C THR A 13 8.34 -10.77 13.11
N TYR A 14 7.92 -11.00 14.35
CA TYR A 14 6.48 -10.99 14.70
C TYR A 14 6.01 -9.68 15.33
N LEU A 15 6.91 -8.81 15.77
CA LEU A 15 6.54 -7.53 16.38
C LEU A 15 7.13 -6.33 15.64
N THR A 16 8.47 -6.27 15.48
CA THR A 16 9.13 -5.07 14.93
C THR A 16 8.80 -4.84 13.47
N LEU A 17 8.84 -5.87 12.62
CA LEU A 17 8.54 -5.71 11.18
C LEU A 17 7.07 -5.33 10.92
N PRO A 18 6.06 -5.97 11.54
CA PRO A 18 4.67 -5.53 11.41
C PRO A 18 4.45 -4.10 11.93
N LEU A 19 5.02 -3.74 13.09
CA LEU A 19 4.90 -2.38 13.63
C LEU A 19 5.58 -1.34 12.73
N ALA A 20 6.74 -1.64 12.16
CA ALA A 20 7.41 -0.76 11.22
C ALA A 20 6.59 -0.57 9.93
N ALA A 21 5.94 -1.62 9.44
CA ALA A 21 5.05 -1.54 8.27
C ALA A 21 3.80 -0.68 8.57
N ILE A 22 3.18 -0.87 9.74
CA ILE A 22 2.05 -0.04 10.18
C ILE A 22 2.49 1.41 10.33
N ALA A 23 3.63 1.68 10.97
CA ALA A 23 4.14 3.04 11.11
C ALA A 23 4.42 3.70 9.76
N GLY A 24 5.01 2.98 8.81
CA GLY A 24 5.26 3.49 7.45
C GLY A 24 3.96 3.82 6.70
N ALA A 25 2.96 2.94 6.79
CA ALA A 25 1.64 3.18 6.20
C ALA A 25 0.94 4.37 6.85
N SER A 26 1.00 4.49 8.18
CA SER A 26 0.41 5.61 8.94
C SER A 26 1.05 6.95 8.60
N ILE A 27 2.39 7.01 8.50
CA ILE A 27 3.11 8.23 8.09
C ILE A 27 2.67 8.65 6.69
N LYS A 28 2.56 7.69 5.75
CA LYS A 28 2.09 7.98 4.40
C LYS A 28 0.67 8.53 4.41
N MET A 29 -0.26 7.89 5.14
CA MET A 29 -1.66 8.34 5.23
C MET A 29 -1.77 9.73 5.85
N ALA A 30 -0.98 10.06 6.88
CA ALA A 30 -0.95 11.40 7.46
C ALA A 30 -0.38 12.44 6.48
N SER A 31 0.66 12.09 5.73
CA SER A 31 1.19 12.97 4.68
C SER A 31 0.18 13.19 3.56
N ASP A 32 -0.52 12.14 3.11
CA ASP A 32 -1.58 12.25 2.09
C ASP A 32 -2.75 13.10 2.63
N PHE A 33 -3.06 13.00 3.92
CA PHE A 33 -4.09 13.81 4.60
C PHE A 33 -3.70 15.30 4.64
N GLU A 34 -2.47 15.64 5.08
CA GLU A 34 -1.98 17.02 5.03
C GLU A 34 -2.01 17.60 3.61
N GLU A 35 -1.64 16.80 2.61
CA GLU A 35 -1.73 17.20 1.21
C GLU A 35 -3.17 17.44 0.76
N SER A 36 -4.11 16.61 1.18
CA SER A 36 -5.54 16.79 0.87
C SER A 36 -6.11 18.06 1.51
N LEU A 37 -5.71 18.39 2.75
CA LEU A 37 -6.04 19.66 3.39
C LEU A 37 -5.49 20.85 2.60
N ASN A 38 -4.24 20.79 2.16
CA ASN A 38 -3.64 21.84 1.35
C ASN A 38 -4.35 22.02 0.00
N LYS A 39 -4.70 20.92 -0.68
CA LYS A 39 -5.49 20.96 -1.93
C LYS A 39 -6.84 21.62 -1.73
N VAL A 40 -7.54 21.30 -0.64
CA VAL A 40 -8.82 21.91 -0.27
C VAL A 40 -8.66 23.42 -0.06
N ASP A 41 -7.60 23.87 0.64
CA ASP A 41 -7.32 25.29 0.85
C ASP A 41 -7.06 26.03 -0.46
N VAL A 42 -6.30 25.44 -1.35
CA VAL A 42 -5.99 26.02 -2.67
C VAL A 42 -7.24 26.07 -3.56
N ALA A 43 -8.00 24.99 -3.63
CA ALA A 43 -9.18 24.88 -4.50
C ALA A 43 -10.33 25.78 -4.05
N PHE A 44 -10.60 25.84 -2.74
CA PHE A 44 -11.79 26.51 -2.21
C PHE A 44 -11.55 27.83 -1.50
N LYS A 45 -10.30 28.20 -1.22
CA LYS A 45 -9.94 29.50 -0.60
C LYS A 45 -10.78 29.80 0.65
N SER A 46 -11.63 30.85 0.59
CA SER A 46 -12.52 31.24 1.71
C SER A 46 -13.53 30.18 2.10
N SER A 47 -13.94 29.29 1.20
CA SER A 47 -14.90 28.21 1.45
C SER A 47 -14.25 26.92 1.94
N SER A 48 -12.91 26.85 2.07
CA SER A 48 -12.19 25.64 2.50
C SER A 48 -12.62 25.15 3.87
N LYS A 49 -12.94 26.07 4.79
CA LYS A 49 -13.39 25.72 6.15
C LYS A 49 -14.70 24.94 6.17
N GLU A 50 -15.62 25.27 5.27
CA GLU A 50 -16.92 24.58 5.15
C GLU A 50 -16.72 23.18 4.58
N VAL A 51 -15.86 23.03 3.59
CA VAL A 51 -15.48 21.72 3.00
C VAL A 51 -14.80 20.82 4.03
N ARG A 52 -13.87 21.35 4.84
CA ARG A 52 -13.23 20.59 5.92
C ARG A 52 -14.26 20.12 6.95
N LYS A 53 -15.11 21.04 7.43
CA LYS A 53 -16.18 20.70 8.40
C LYS A 53 -17.14 19.65 7.87
N PHE A 54 -17.44 19.68 6.57
CA PHE A 54 -18.22 18.62 5.93
C PHE A 54 -17.47 17.28 5.97
N ALA A 55 -16.16 17.27 5.62
CA ALA A 55 -15.34 16.05 5.58
C ALA A 55 -15.25 15.37 6.96
N GLU A 56 -15.17 16.12 8.07
CA GLU A 56 -15.17 15.60 9.44
C GLU A 56 -16.41 14.73 9.76
N THR A 57 -17.52 14.90 9.03
CA THR A 57 -18.77 14.17 9.27
C THR A 57 -19.00 13.00 8.31
N THR A 58 -18.15 12.83 7.29
CA THR A 58 -18.44 11.91 6.19
C THR A 58 -18.31 10.44 6.54
N LEU A 59 -17.52 10.09 7.56
CA LEU A 59 -17.46 8.71 8.02
C LEU A 59 -18.82 8.23 8.52
N ASP A 60 -19.47 9.02 9.35
CA ASP A 60 -20.76 8.68 9.93
C ASP A 60 -21.92 8.84 8.95
N THR A 61 -21.84 9.85 8.06
CA THR A 61 -22.95 10.20 7.16
C THR A 61 -22.94 9.46 5.84
N PHE A 62 -21.76 9.03 5.35
CA PHE A 62 -21.57 8.44 4.02
C PHE A 62 -20.60 7.25 4.00
N GLY A 63 -20.02 6.85 5.15
CA GLY A 63 -19.03 5.78 5.23
C GLY A 63 -17.74 6.09 4.46
N ILE A 64 -17.29 7.34 4.51
CA ILE A 64 -16.10 7.84 3.82
C ILE A 64 -15.19 8.48 4.85
N ALA A 65 -13.94 8.00 5.00
CA ALA A 65 -12.96 8.61 5.88
C ALA A 65 -12.69 10.07 5.50
N GLU A 66 -12.44 10.93 6.48
CA GLU A 66 -12.22 12.36 6.31
C GLU A 66 -11.19 12.67 5.22
N GLY A 67 -10.01 12.05 5.26
CA GLY A 67 -8.97 12.25 4.26
C GLY A 67 -9.39 11.86 2.84
N THR A 68 -10.18 10.79 2.70
CA THR A 68 -10.77 10.38 1.41
C THR A 68 -11.77 11.42 0.91
N ALA A 69 -12.62 11.94 1.80
CA ALA A 69 -13.60 12.98 1.46
C ALA A 69 -12.94 14.29 1.05
N LEU A 70 -11.88 14.70 1.75
CA LEU A 70 -11.07 15.88 1.40
C LEU A 70 -10.44 15.75 0.02
N ASP A 71 -9.80 14.61 -0.28
CA ASP A 71 -9.17 14.37 -1.58
C ASP A 71 -10.19 14.38 -2.72
N MET A 72 -11.34 13.76 -2.51
CA MET A 72 -12.45 13.78 -3.48
C MET A 72 -13.00 15.20 -3.68
N ALA A 73 -13.26 15.93 -2.59
CA ALA A 73 -13.77 17.29 -2.66
C ALA A 73 -12.77 18.20 -3.37
N ALA A 74 -11.48 18.11 -3.04
CA ALA A 74 -10.42 18.88 -3.71
C ALA A 74 -10.36 18.60 -5.21
N LEU A 75 -10.45 17.32 -5.60
CA LEU A 75 -10.46 16.90 -7.00
C LEU A 75 -11.66 17.51 -7.76
N PHE A 76 -12.86 17.39 -7.22
CA PHE A 76 -14.07 17.95 -7.83
C PHE A 76 -14.03 19.48 -7.86
N GLY A 77 -13.51 20.10 -6.79
CA GLY A 77 -13.39 21.55 -6.68
C GLY A 77 -12.40 22.15 -7.66
N ASP A 78 -11.23 21.52 -7.81
CA ASP A 78 -10.23 21.95 -8.79
C ASP A 78 -10.78 21.87 -10.22
N MET A 79 -11.45 20.76 -10.56
CA MET A 79 -12.10 20.64 -11.85
C MET A 79 -13.22 21.66 -12.06
N ALA A 80 -14.07 21.91 -11.04
CA ALA A 80 -15.16 22.87 -11.13
C ALA A 80 -14.64 24.31 -11.33
N THR A 81 -13.65 24.72 -10.51
CA THR A 81 -13.07 26.06 -10.57
C THR A 81 -12.29 26.28 -11.88
N SER A 82 -11.55 25.28 -12.36
CA SER A 82 -10.87 25.35 -13.66
C SER A 82 -11.83 25.51 -14.84
N MET A 83 -13.07 25.08 -14.70
CA MET A 83 -14.13 25.25 -15.68
C MET A 83 -14.95 26.53 -15.50
N GLY A 84 -14.53 27.40 -14.59
CA GLY A 84 -15.15 28.70 -14.37
C GLY A 84 -16.37 28.68 -13.44
N VAL A 85 -16.54 27.61 -12.65
CA VAL A 85 -17.53 27.60 -11.56
C VAL A 85 -17.01 28.48 -10.41
N PRO A 86 -17.77 29.45 -9.89
CA PRO A 86 -17.34 30.24 -8.74
C PRO A 86 -16.99 29.36 -7.52
N THR A 87 -15.99 29.79 -6.75
CA THR A 87 -15.38 28.97 -5.69
C THR A 87 -16.38 28.51 -4.62
N ASP A 88 -17.32 29.35 -4.22
CA ASP A 88 -18.42 29.01 -3.30
C ASP A 88 -19.33 27.92 -3.88
N LYS A 89 -19.73 28.06 -5.14
CA LYS A 89 -20.53 27.07 -5.86
C LYS A 89 -19.76 25.77 -6.14
N ALA A 90 -18.44 25.88 -6.36
CA ALA A 90 -17.59 24.71 -6.49
C ALA A 90 -17.48 23.92 -5.16
N ALA A 91 -17.45 24.60 -4.01
CA ALA A 91 -17.49 23.97 -2.70
C ALA A 91 -18.82 23.21 -2.48
N ASP A 92 -19.96 23.88 -2.71
CA ASP A 92 -21.31 23.27 -2.61
C ASP A 92 -21.41 22.04 -3.54
N LEU A 93 -21.00 22.18 -4.80
CA LEU A 93 -21.03 21.10 -5.80
C LEU A 93 -20.16 19.93 -5.36
N SER A 94 -18.94 20.19 -4.89
CA SER A 94 -17.98 19.16 -4.53
C SER A 94 -18.43 18.36 -3.31
N THR A 95 -18.89 19.01 -2.25
CA THR A 95 -19.42 18.34 -1.05
C THR A 95 -20.66 17.50 -1.38
N ALA A 96 -21.57 18.02 -2.19
CA ALA A 96 -22.73 17.27 -2.66
C ALA A 96 -22.33 16.06 -3.51
N MET A 97 -21.29 16.17 -4.36
CA MET A 97 -20.76 15.06 -5.16
C MET A 97 -20.09 14.00 -4.29
N VAL A 98 -19.39 14.39 -3.22
CA VAL A 98 -18.80 13.44 -2.24
C VAL A 98 -19.92 12.66 -1.55
N GLY A 99 -20.98 13.33 -1.05
CA GLY A 99 -22.11 12.64 -0.44
C GLY A 99 -22.81 11.68 -1.41
N LEU A 100 -23.05 12.13 -2.64
CA LEU A 100 -23.63 11.29 -3.69
C LEU A 100 -22.75 10.08 -4.01
N ALA A 101 -21.43 10.24 -3.97
CA ALA A 101 -20.50 9.12 -4.19
C ALA A 101 -20.63 8.06 -3.08
N GLY A 102 -20.78 8.47 -1.82
CA GLY A 102 -21.04 7.56 -0.70
C GLY A 102 -22.33 6.76 -0.89
N ASP A 103 -23.42 7.47 -1.21
CA ASP A 103 -24.72 6.84 -1.47
C ASP A 103 -24.69 5.86 -2.65
N LEU A 104 -24.04 6.23 -3.76
CA LEU A 104 -23.89 5.38 -4.92
C LEU A 104 -23.00 4.17 -4.63
N SER A 105 -21.93 4.37 -3.87
CA SER A 105 -21.06 3.28 -3.42
C SER A 105 -21.82 2.27 -2.54
N SER A 106 -22.68 2.75 -1.65
CA SER A 106 -23.58 1.93 -0.84
C SER A 106 -24.60 1.19 -1.71
N PHE A 107 -25.38 1.94 -2.49
CA PHE A 107 -26.49 1.40 -3.29
C PHE A 107 -26.06 0.38 -4.34
N LYS A 108 -24.89 0.59 -4.97
CA LYS A 108 -24.35 -0.31 -5.99
C LYS A 108 -23.40 -1.37 -5.41
N ASN A 109 -23.05 -1.25 -4.14
CA ASN A 109 -22.04 -2.08 -3.45
C ASN A 109 -20.71 -2.17 -4.22
N ILE A 110 -20.19 -1.01 -4.65
CA ILE A 110 -18.92 -0.88 -5.37
C ILE A 110 -17.97 0.05 -4.61
N ASN A 111 -16.68 0.00 -4.98
CA ASN A 111 -15.66 0.80 -4.32
C ASN A 111 -15.87 2.30 -4.57
N ILE A 112 -15.69 3.11 -3.53
CA ILE A 112 -15.83 4.57 -3.59
C ILE A 112 -14.94 5.20 -4.68
N LYS A 113 -13.74 4.67 -4.89
CA LYS A 113 -12.81 5.16 -5.91
C LYS A 113 -13.37 4.98 -7.33
N GLU A 114 -14.07 3.88 -7.59
CA GLU A 114 -14.71 3.65 -8.89
C GLU A 114 -15.85 4.63 -9.12
N VAL A 115 -16.65 4.90 -8.07
CA VAL A 115 -17.72 5.90 -8.13
C VAL A 115 -17.15 7.29 -8.38
N THR A 116 -16.11 7.68 -7.66
CA THR A 116 -15.42 8.97 -7.83
C THR A 116 -14.92 9.14 -9.27
N THR A 117 -14.25 8.11 -9.80
CA THR A 117 -13.75 8.11 -11.19
C THR A 117 -14.89 8.28 -12.20
N ALA A 118 -16.02 7.61 -11.98
CA ALA A 118 -17.18 7.75 -12.84
C ALA A 118 -17.79 9.15 -12.77
N LEU A 119 -17.90 9.71 -11.56
CA LEU A 119 -18.46 11.04 -11.35
C LEU A 119 -17.58 12.18 -11.92
N ASN A 120 -16.27 11.96 -12.13
CA ASN A 120 -15.41 12.92 -12.84
C ASN A 120 -15.94 13.25 -14.23
N GLY A 121 -16.68 12.33 -14.86
CA GLY A 121 -17.34 12.56 -16.16
C GLY A 121 -18.31 13.76 -16.17
N VAL A 122 -18.80 14.22 -15.03
CA VAL A 122 -19.62 15.44 -14.91
C VAL A 122 -18.84 16.66 -15.41
N PHE A 123 -17.56 16.71 -15.02
CA PHE A 123 -16.68 17.83 -15.34
C PHE A 123 -16.12 17.67 -16.77
N THR A 124 -15.49 16.57 -17.08
CA THR A 124 -14.83 16.34 -18.36
C THR A 124 -15.81 16.16 -19.54
N GLY A 125 -17.01 15.70 -19.27
CA GLY A 125 -17.98 15.31 -20.30
C GLY A 125 -17.77 13.91 -20.86
N GLU A 126 -16.82 13.15 -20.30
CA GLU A 126 -16.59 11.74 -20.59
C GLU A 126 -17.58 10.88 -19.80
N THR A 127 -18.74 10.64 -20.37
CA THR A 127 -19.88 10.05 -19.65
C THR A 127 -19.96 8.53 -19.73
N GLU A 128 -18.99 7.88 -20.38
CA GLU A 128 -18.98 6.41 -20.54
C GLU A 128 -18.86 5.68 -19.19
N SER A 129 -18.03 6.20 -18.29
CA SER A 129 -17.84 5.65 -16.95
C SER A 129 -19.10 5.70 -16.08
N LEU A 130 -20.00 6.66 -16.34
CA LEU A 130 -21.28 6.80 -15.63
C LEU A 130 -22.23 5.62 -15.88
N LYS A 131 -22.09 4.90 -17.00
CA LYS A 131 -22.89 3.71 -17.30
C LYS A 131 -22.75 2.62 -16.23
N ARG A 132 -21.57 2.49 -15.59
CA ARG A 132 -21.38 1.56 -14.47
C ARG A 132 -22.28 1.89 -13.28
N LEU A 133 -22.60 3.16 -13.12
CA LEU A 133 -23.53 3.63 -12.09
C LEU A 133 -25.00 3.52 -12.54
N GLY A 134 -25.27 3.04 -13.76
CA GLY A 134 -26.59 2.98 -14.37
C GLY A 134 -27.07 4.32 -14.93
N ILE A 135 -26.15 5.26 -15.15
CA ILE A 135 -26.46 6.60 -15.66
C ILE A 135 -26.08 6.67 -17.13
N VAL A 136 -27.07 6.74 -18.01
CA VAL A 136 -26.86 6.87 -19.46
C VAL A 136 -27.01 8.34 -19.84
N MET A 137 -25.89 9.05 -19.91
CA MET A 137 -25.83 10.48 -20.25
C MET A 137 -25.34 10.65 -21.69
N THR A 138 -26.22 10.41 -22.66
CA THR A 138 -25.96 10.77 -24.06
C THR A 138 -26.26 12.24 -24.31
N GLN A 139 -25.74 12.83 -25.39
CA GLN A 139 -26.07 14.19 -25.77
C GLN A 139 -27.58 14.38 -25.98
N THR A 140 -28.25 13.39 -26.59
CA THR A 140 -29.71 13.40 -26.76
C THR A 140 -30.45 13.44 -25.44
N ASN A 141 -30.07 12.57 -24.49
CA ASN A 141 -30.70 12.53 -23.16
C ASN A 141 -30.45 13.83 -22.37
N LEU A 142 -29.29 14.42 -22.51
CA LEU A 142 -28.92 15.66 -21.86
C LEU A 142 -29.71 16.87 -22.46
N LYS A 143 -29.86 16.92 -23.78
CA LYS A 143 -30.70 17.91 -24.48
C LYS A 143 -32.17 17.82 -24.04
N GLN A 144 -32.73 16.61 -24.02
CA GLN A 144 -34.11 16.40 -23.56
C GLN A 144 -34.28 16.81 -22.09
N PHE A 145 -33.29 16.53 -21.25
CA PHE A 145 -33.32 16.94 -19.85
C PHE A 145 -33.26 18.47 -19.72
N ALA A 146 -32.40 19.15 -20.47
CA ALA A 146 -32.33 20.61 -20.48
C ALA A 146 -33.69 21.23 -20.86
N LEU A 147 -34.33 20.76 -21.92
CA LEU A 147 -35.67 21.18 -22.33
C LEU A 147 -36.73 20.95 -21.22
N SER A 148 -36.70 19.79 -20.55
CA SER A 148 -37.61 19.46 -19.46
C SER A 148 -37.46 20.40 -18.23
N LYS A 149 -36.32 21.08 -18.11
CA LYS A 149 -36.04 22.08 -17.05
C LYS A 149 -36.24 23.52 -17.57
N GLY A 150 -36.78 23.72 -18.75
CA GLY A 150 -36.99 25.04 -19.35
C GLY A 150 -35.69 25.72 -19.83
N MET A 151 -34.63 24.93 -20.02
CA MET A 151 -33.34 25.42 -20.52
C MET A 151 -33.25 25.22 -22.03
N SER A 152 -32.32 25.94 -22.67
CA SER A 152 -32.01 25.72 -24.08
C SER A 152 -31.47 24.31 -24.33
N ASP A 153 -31.86 23.67 -25.43
CA ASP A 153 -31.29 22.40 -25.88
C ASP A 153 -29.96 22.56 -26.65
N ASN A 154 -29.59 23.82 -26.95
CA ASN A 154 -28.32 24.12 -27.60
C ASN A 154 -27.17 24.11 -26.53
N ILE A 155 -26.82 22.90 -26.09
CA ILE A 155 -25.77 22.71 -25.10
C ILE A 155 -24.38 23.17 -25.60
N GLU A 156 -24.19 23.23 -26.93
CA GLU A 156 -22.91 23.56 -27.55
C GLU A 156 -22.47 25.00 -27.22
N VAL A 157 -23.43 25.93 -27.16
CA VAL A 157 -23.17 27.34 -26.83
C VAL A 157 -23.04 27.63 -25.31
N MET A 158 -23.33 26.66 -24.46
CA MET A 158 -23.19 26.82 -23.01
C MET A 158 -21.73 26.96 -22.64
N THR A 159 -21.45 27.78 -21.62
CA THR A 159 -20.14 27.83 -20.97
C THR A 159 -19.79 26.50 -20.32
N GLN A 160 -18.51 26.24 -20.03
CA GLN A 160 -18.13 25.00 -19.34
C GLN A 160 -18.80 24.88 -17.98
N ALA A 161 -18.87 25.97 -17.21
CA ALA A 161 -19.58 26.01 -15.93
C ALA A 161 -21.06 25.61 -16.07
N GLN A 162 -21.75 26.11 -17.09
CA GLN A 162 -23.15 25.75 -17.35
C GLN A 162 -23.30 24.27 -17.74
N LYS A 163 -22.37 23.73 -18.54
CA LYS A 163 -22.33 22.31 -18.89
C LYS A 163 -22.14 21.42 -17.66
N VAL A 164 -21.24 21.80 -16.76
CA VAL A 164 -21.02 21.09 -15.48
C VAL A 164 -22.30 21.10 -14.64
N GLN A 165 -22.95 22.25 -14.47
CA GLN A 165 -24.20 22.36 -13.71
C GLN A 165 -25.32 21.51 -14.32
N LEU A 166 -25.48 21.53 -15.65
CA LEU A 166 -26.47 20.71 -16.34
C LEU A 166 -26.25 19.22 -16.14
N ARG A 167 -25.00 18.75 -16.31
CA ARG A 167 -24.63 17.33 -16.10
C ARG A 167 -24.82 16.91 -14.63
N TYR A 168 -24.46 17.75 -13.70
CA TYR A 168 -24.70 17.51 -12.28
C TYR A 168 -26.20 17.38 -11.97
N ALA A 169 -27.01 18.32 -12.43
CA ALA A 169 -28.47 18.24 -12.26
C ALA A 169 -29.07 16.97 -12.91
N TYR A 170 -28.56 16.56 -14.07
CA TYR A 170 -28.94 15.31 -14.72
C TYR A 170 -28.60 14.08 -13.86
N ILE A 171 -27.41 14.03 -13.28
CA ILE A 171 -27.00 12.92 -12.42
C ILE A 171 -27.88 12.86 -11.18
N LEU A 172 -28.15 13.98 -10.51
CA LEU A 172 -29.05 14.02 -9.37
C LEU A 172 -30.45 13.47 -9.72
N GLU A 173 -30.99 13.83 -10.88
CA GLU A 173 -32.28 13.31 -11.34
C GLU A 173 -32.25 11.78 -11.57
N LYS A 174 -31.15 11.26 -12.14
CA LYS A 174 -31.01 9.83 -12.49
C LYS A 174 -30.63 8.95 -11.30
N THR A 175 -30.15 9.54 -10.21
CA THR A 175 -29.71 8.81 -9.00
C THR A 175 -30.64 8.94 -7.81
N LYS A 176 -31.87 9.44 -7.98
CA LYS A 176 -32.85 9.63 -6.91
C LYS A 176 -33.02 8.41 -6.00
N ASN A 177 -33.01 7.21 -6.56
CA ASN A 177 -33.17 5.98 -5.81
C ASN A 177 -31.94 5.64 -4.94
N ALA A 178 -30.76 6.12 -5.31
CA ALA A 178 -29.54 5.88 -4.57
C ALA A 178 -29.31 6.95 -3.48
N GLN A 179 -29.84 8.15 -3.66
CA GLN A 179 -29.66 9.23 -2.67
C GLN A 179 -30.21 8.84 -1.30
N GLY A 180 -29.41 9.05 -0.25
CA GLY A 180 -29.70 8.66 1.12
C GLY A 180 -29.60 7.15 1.39
N ASP A 181 -29.05 6.36 0.46
CA ASP A 181 -28.95 4.91 0.63
C ASP A 181 -28.06 4.53 1.78
N PHE A 182 -26.90 5.18 1.91
CA PHE A 182 -25.99 4.90 3.03
C PHE A 182 -26.68 5.08 4.37
N ALA A 183 -27.41 6.18 4.56
CA ALA A 183 -28.13 6.44 5.81
C ALA A 183 -29.21 5.38 6.09
N ARG A 184 -29.90 4.88 5.04
CA ARG A 184 -30.92 3.84 5.19
C ARG A 184 -30.37 2.46 5.49
N THR A 185 -29.12 2.17 5.08
CA THR A 185 -28.52 0.82 5.11
C THR A 185 -27.21 0.75 5.89
N SER A 186 -26.90 1.80 6.68
CA SER A 186 -25.67 1.91 7.45
C SER A 186 -25.45 0.74 8.41
N ASP A 187 -26.51 0.18 9.00
CA ASP A 187 -26.45 -0.96 9.91
C ASP A 187 -26.22 -2.31 9.16
N GLY A 188 -26.35 -2.33 7.85
CA GLY A 188 -26.11 -3.52 7.04
C GLY A 188 -24.65 -3.94 7.04
N SER A 189 -24.39 -5.26 7.01
CA SER A 189 -23.05 -5.81 7.12
C SER A 189 -22.05 -5.25 6.08
N ALA A 190 -22.49 -4.96 4.87
CA ALA A 190 -21.65 -4.38 3.82
C ALA A 190 -21.18 -2.97 4.18
N ASN A 191 -22.09 -2.11 4.67
CA ASN A 191 -21.75 -0.76 5.09
C ASN A 191 -20.97 -0.75 6.42
N GLN A 192 -21.28 -1.65 7.36
CA GLN A 192 -20.47 -1.80 8.57
C GLN A 192 -19.02 -2.21 8.26
N MET A 193 -18.79 -3.10 7.28
CA MET A 193 -17.44 -3.43 6.83
C MET A 193 -16.74 -2.24 6.15
N ARG A 194 -17.48 -1.43 5.40
CA ARG A 194 -16.97 -0.19 4.79
C ARG A 194 -16.58 0.82 5.87
N ILE A 195 -17.47 1.10 6.81
CA ILE A 195 -17.20 1.98 7.97
C ILE A 195 -15.95 1.50 8.71
N PHE A 196 -15.86 0.20 9.01
CA PHE A 196 -14.69 -0.35 9.67
C PHE A 196 -13.39 -0.10 8.88
N SER A 197 -13.42 -0.37 7.57
CA SER A 197 -12.26 -0.14 6.70
C SER A 197 -11.84 1.33 6.66
N GLU A 198 -12.80 2.24 6.59
CA GLU A 198 -12.53 3.69 6.57
C GLU A 198 -12.09 4.20 7.95
N SER A 199 -12.64 3.68 9.06
CA SER A 199 -12.19 3.97 10.42
C SER A 199 -10.73 3.55 10.66
N VAL A 200 -10.30 2.43 10.07
CA VAL A 200 -8.88 2.02 10.12
C VAL A 200 -7.98 3.03 9.41
N LYS A 201 -8.45 3.66 8.33
CA LYS A 201 -7.69 4.73 7.67
C LYS A 201 -7.56 5.95 8.57
N GLU A 202 -8.64 6.41 9.20
CA GLU A 202 -8.61 7.53 10.15
C GLU A 202 -7.68 7.25 11.34
N LEU A 203 -7.78 6.06 11.91
CA LEU A 203 -6.87 5.63 12.96
C LEU A 203 -5.40 5.68 12.48
N SER A 204 -5.14 5.26 11.24
CA SER A 204 -3.81 5.32 10.65
C SER A 204 -3.32 6.75 10.45
N VAL A 205 -4.20 7.68 10.05
CA VAL A 205 -3.88 9.11 9.97
C VAL A 205 -3.50 9.63 11.36
N ALA A 206 -4.32 9.38 12.38
CA ALA A 206 -4.06 9.84 13.74
C ALA A 206 -2.71 9.32 14.31
N PHE A 207 -2.36 8.06 14.06
CA PHE A 207 -1.04 7.54 14.41
C PHE A 207 0.07 8.19 13.58
N GLY A 208 -0.19 8.41 12.30
CA GLY A 208 0.75 9.04 11.38
C GLY A 208 1.09 10.47 11.76
N GLU A 209 0.10 11.26 12.15
CA GLU A 209 0.28 12.65 12.60
C GLU A 209 1.25 12.74 13.79
N ILE A 210 1.20 11.78 14.72
CA ILE A 210 2.13 11.70 15.85
C ILE A 210 3.55 11.39 15.36
N LEU A 211 3.70 10.54 14.35
CA LEU A 211 4.99 10.05 13.85
C LEU A 211 5.61 11.00 12.80
N LEU A 212 4.78 11.71 12.03
CA LEU A 212 5.18 12.52 10.90
C LEU A 212 6.24 13.59 11.22
N PRO A 213 6.17 14.34 12.33
CA PRO A 213 7.19 15.32 12.68
C PRO A 213 8.59 14.70 12.91
N TYR A 214 8.63 13.52 13.51
CA TYR A 214 9.89 12.79 13.75
C TYR A 214 10.46 12.26 12.44
N PHE A 215 9.59 11.70 11.59
CA PHE A 215 9.96 11.21 10.28
C PHE A 215 10.47 12.33 9.38
N THR A 216 9.78 13.48 9.34
CA THR A 216 10.18 14.66 8.55
C THR A 216 11.55 15.17 8.99
N LYS A 217 11.82 15.24 10.31
CA LYS A 217 13.15 15.61 10.83
C LYS A 217 14.23 14.62 10.38
N ALA A 218 13.94 13.32 10.47
CA ALA A 218 14.88 12.28 10.04
C ALA A 218 15.18 12.39 8.53
N ILE A 219 14.15 12.54 7.69
CA ILE A 219 14.31 12.71 6.23
C ILE A 219 15.07 14.00 5.91
N THR A 220 14.77 15.09 6.59
CA THR A 220 15.50 16.36 6.39
C THR A 220 16.99 16.19 6.70
N TYR A 221 17.33 15.48 7.78
CA TYR A 221 18.71 15.17 8.13
C TYR A 221 19.39 14.28 7.08
N VAL A 222 18.70 13.22 6.65
CA VAL A 222 19.20 12.32 5.58
C VAL A 222 19.40 13.11 4.28
N ASN A 223 18.45 13.96 3.88
CA ASN A 223 18.57 14.79 2.70
C ASN A 223 19.78 15.75 2.78
N LYS A 224 20.07 16.29 3.97
CA LYS A 224 21.29 17.10 4.19
C LYS A 224 22.54 16.26 3.95
N LEU A 225 22.62 15.07 4.55
CA LEU A 225 23.74 14.14 4.33
C LEU A 225 23.91 13.75 2.85
N VAL A 226 22.80 13.48 2.15
CA VAL A 226 22.82 13.18 0.71
C VAL A 226 23.36 14.36 -0.09
N LYS A 227 22.91 15.59 0.19
CA LYS A 227 23.43 16.79 -0.47
C LYS A 227 24.92 16.98 -0.21
N GLU A 228 25.36 16.81 1.04
CA GLU A 228 26.79 16.87 1.39
C GLU A 228 27.58 15.79 0.64
N PHE A 229 27.08 14.54 0.60
CA PHE A 229 27.71 13.45 -0.14
C PHE A 229 27.80 13.76 -1.65
N VAL A 230 26.73 14.29 -2.27
CA VAL A 230 26.71 14.65 -3.70
C VAL A 230 27.78 15.71 -4.02
N ASN A 231 28.07 16.59 -3.09
CA ASN A 231 29.07 17.66 -3.26
C ASN A 231 30.51 17.23 -2.99
N LEU A 232 30.75 16.02 -2.47
CA LEU A 232 32.10 15.50 -2.26
C LEU A 232 32.85 15.24 -3.56
N SER A 233 34.17 15.26 -3.49
CA SER A 233 35.02 14.88 -4.63
C SER A 233 34.78 13.42 -5.05
N PRO A 234 35.00 13.07 -6.33
CA PRO A 234 34.86 11.70 -6.80
C PRO A 234 35.70 10.70 -5.99
N ALA A 235 36.90 11.11 -5.58
CA ALA A 235 37.80 10.28 -4.77
C ALA A 235 37.19 10.00 -3.38
N THR A 236 36.67 11.05 -2.71
CA THR A 236 36.03 10.91 -1.39
C THR A 236 34.76 10.05 -1.47
N LYS A 237 33.91 10.26 -2.49
CA LYS A 237 32.74 9.41 -2.74
C LYS A 237 33.11 7.94 -2.85
N LYS A 238 34.16 7.63 -3.63
CA LYS A 238 34.65 6.26 -3.82
C LYS A 238 35.08 5.62 -2.48
N ILE A 239 35.82 6.37 -1.65
CA ILE A 239 36.23 5.92 -0.32
C ILE A 239 35.01 5.61 0.55
N ILE A 240 34.04 6.53 0.62
CA ILE A 240 32.84 6.34 1.43
C ILE A 240 32.04 5.13 0.93
N VAL A 241 31.84 4.97 -0.38
CA VAL A 241 31.13 3.81 -0.95
C VAL A 241 31.83 2.50 -0.59
N VAL A 242 33.16 2.45 -0.67
CA VAL A 242 33.93 1.26 -0.27
C VAL A 242 33.77 0.98 1.21
N VAL A 243 33.91 1.99 2.07
CA VAL A 243 33.76 1.82 3.53
C VAL A 243 32.34 1.37 3.89
N VAL A 244 31.31 2.03 3.34
CA VAL A 244 29.90 1.63 3.57
C VAL A 244 29.66 0.21 3.05
N GLY A 245 30.20 -0.13 1.87
CA GLY A 245 30.11 -1.48 1.32
C GLY A 245 30.76 -2.53 2.21
N LEU A 246 31.94 -2.23 2.76
CA LEU A 246 32.61 -3.11 3.73
C LEU A 246 31.78 -3.28 5.01
N VAL A 247 31.27 -2.18 5.58
CA VAL A 247 30.42 -2.24 6.78
C VAL A 247 29.12 -3.02 6.49
N ALA A 248 28.48 -2.78 5.35
CA ALA A 248 27.29 -3.52 4.94
C ALA A 248 27.57 -5.02 4.73
N ALA A 249 28.76 -5.37 4.26
CA ALA A 249 29.17 -6.77 4.09
C ALA A 249 29.46 -7.49 5.42
N LEU A 250 29.78 -6.75 6.50
CA LEU A 250 30.09 -7.37 7.81
C LEU A 250 28.88 -8.15 8.37
N GLY A 251 27.66 -7.66 8.22
CA GLY A 251 26.45 -8.34 8.68
C GLY A 251 26.29 -9.73 8.07
N PRO A 252 26.20 -9.85 6.73
CA PRO A 252 26.17 -11.15 6.04
C PRO A 252 27.38 -12.03 6.33
N LEU A 253 28.59 -11.44 6.41
CA LEU A 253 29.82 -12.18 6.75
C LEU A 253 29.76 -12.77 8.15
N LEU A 254 29.31 -12.01 9.15
CA LEU A 254 29.14 -12.50 10.53
C LEU A 254 28.08 -13.60 10.62
N ILE A 255 27.00 -13.48 9.87
CA ILE A 255 25.98 -14.54 9.75
C ILE A 255 26.58 -15.78 9.09
N GLY A 256 27.32 -15.62 7.99
CA GLY A 256 28.00 -16.72 7.31
C GLY A 256 29.05 -17.40 8.18
N LEU A 257 29.88 -16.63 8.90
CA LEU A 257 30.83 -17.16 9.87
C LEU A 257 30.13 -17.88 11.03
N GLY A 258 29.05 -17.30 11.55
CA GLY A 258 28.23 -17.95 12.56
C GLY A 258 27.68 -19.29 12.08
N PHE A 259 27.14 -19.35 10.87
CA PHE A 259 26.68 -20.59 10.25
C PHE A 259 27.81 -21.62 10.05
N LEU A 260 28.97 -21.17 9.56
CA LEU A 260 30.16 -22.02 9.45
C LEU A 260 30.55 -22.63 10.79
N MET A 261 30.65 -21.81 11.83
CA MET A 261 31.06 -22.25 13.17
C MET A 261 30.04 -23.14 13.88
N THR A 262 28.75 -22.86 13.68
CA THR A 262 27.68 -23.58 14.44
C THR A 262 27.11 -24.77 13.69
N THR A 263 27.21 -24.81 12.38
CA THR A 263 26.57 -25.84 11.56
C THR A 263 27.56 -26.62 10.72
N VAL A 264 28.41 -25.93 9.96
CA VAL A 264 29.31 -26.59 9.00
C VAL A 264 30.46 -27.28 9.69
N LEU A 265 31.19 -26.59 10.59
CA LEU A 265 32.30 -27.19 11.31
C LEU A 265 31.91 -28.41 12.16
N PRO A 266 30.87 -28.32 13.03
CA PRO A 266 30.44 -29.50 13.77
C PRO A 266 29.96 -30.63 12.86
N GLY A 267 29.28 -30.30 11.74
CA GLY A 267 28.88 -31.27 10.73
C GLY A 267 30.07 -31.97 10.07
N LEU A 268 31.12 -31.25 9.72
CA LEU A 268 32.36 -31.80 9.19
C LEU A 268 33.06 -32.68 10.22
N ILE A 269 33.22 -32.22 11.48
CA ILE A 269 33.83 -33.01 12.56
C ILE A 269 33.05 -34.32 12.75
N THR A 270 31.72 -34.28 12.74
CA THR A 270 30.88 -35.47 12.84
C THR A 270 31.04 -36.40 11.62
N ALA A 271 31.10 -35.84 10.40
CA ALA A 271 31.29 -36.59 9.19
C ALA A 271 32.69 -37.27 9.15
N PHE A 272 33.75 -36.55 9.52
CA PHE A 272 35.11 -37.13 9.61
C PHE A 272 35.21 -38.14 10.74
N GLY A 273 34.54 -37.92 11.88
CA GLY A 273 34.42 -38.89 12.96
C GLY A 273 33.70 -40.15 12.48
N GLY A 274 32.62 -40.02 11.72
CA GLY A 274 31.93 -41.14 11.10
C GLY A 274 32.77 -41.88 10.06
N LEU A 275 33.58 -41.14 9.24
CA LEU A 275 34.46 -41.71 8.26
C LEU A 275 35.59 -42.54 8.92
N SER A 276 36.19 -42.02 9.99
CA SER A 276 37.20 -42.76 10.77
C SER A 276 36.62 -44.05 11.35
N THR A 277 35.41 -43.99 11.88
CA THR A 277 34.70 -45.18 12.37
C THR A 277 34.40 -46.16 11.26
N ALA A 278 33.96 -45.73 10.09
CA ALA A 278 33.71 -46.58 8.93
C ALA A 278 35.01 -47.25 8.42
N VAL A 279 36.12 -46.50 8.41
CA VAL A 279 37.41 -47.05 8.07
C VAL A 279 37.85 -48.14 9.06
N ILE A 280 37.71 -47.92 10.37
CA ILE A 280 38.03 -48.90 11.41
C ILE A 280 37.14 -50.14 11.27
N TRP A 281 35.83 -49.99 10.97
CA TRP A 281 34.93 -51.10 10.72
C TRP A 281 35.33 -51.86 9.45
N SER A 282 35.71 -51.15 8.38
CA SER A 282 36.19 -51.76 7.14
C SER A 282 37.48 -52.58 7.36
N VAL A 283 38.45 -52.00 8.07
CA VAL A 283 39.69 -52.71 8.42
C VAL A 283 39.40 -53.96 9.26
N SER A 284 38.45 -53.85 10.21
CA SER A 284 38.06 -55.00 11.06
C SER A 284 37.37 -56.09 10.23
N ALA A 285 36.51 -55.67 9.28
CA ALA A 285 35.82 -56.60 8.37
C ALA A 285 36.81 -57.31 7.44
N PHE A 286 37.81 -56.57 6.89
CA PHE A 286 38.90 -57.19 6.09
C PHE A 286 39.75 -58.16 6.91
N LYS A 287 40.10 -57.82 8.17
CA LYS A 287 40.80 -58.76 9.06
C LYS A 287 39.99 -60.04 9.30
N SER A 288 38.70 -59.88 9.59
CA SER A 288 37.79 -61.01 9.78
C SER A 288 37.66 -61.89 8.53
N LEU A 289 37.58 -61.26 7.33
CA LEU A 289 37.56 -61.96 6.05
C LEU A 289 38.86 -62.72 5.80
N THR A 290 40.03 -62.07 6.07
CA THR A 290 41.33 -62.70 5.95
C THR A 290 41.47 -63.92 6.86
N ILE A 291 41.06 -63.82 8.11
CA ILE A 291 41.04 -64.94 9.06
C ILE A 291 40.12 -66.08 8.56
N ALA A 292 38.93 -65.74 8.05
CA ALA A 292 37.98 -66.72 7.51
C ALA A 292 38.56 -67.41 6.25
N MET A 293 39.24 -66.69 5.38
CA MET A 293 39.91 -67.23 4.20
C MET A 293 41.06 -68.17 4.59
N LEU A 294 41.87 -67.83 5.57
CA LEU A 294 42.96 -68.64 6.07
C LEU A 294 42.47 -69.90 6.87
N ALA A 295 41.27 -69.82 7.40
CA ALA A 295 40.64 -71.00 8.05
C ALA A 295 40.03 -71.98 7.05
N ASN A 296 39.90 -71.61 5.78
CA ASN A 296 39.33 -72.47 4.72
C ASN A 296 40.45 -73.03 3.85
N PRO A 297 40.56 -74.34 3.59
CA PRO A 297 41.59 -74.94 2.76
C PRO A 297 41.67 -74.32 1.36
N VAL A 298 40.61 -73.89 0.76
CA VAL A 298 40.61 -73.21 -0.55
C VAL A 298 41.21 -71.80 -0.46
N GLY A 299 41.00 -71.07 0.68
CA GLY A 299 41.62 -69.75 0.92
C GLY A 299 43.15 -69.82 1.10
N LEU A 300 43.66 -70.88 1.69
CA LEU A 300 45.13 -71.10 1.81
C LEU A 300 45.77 -71.31 0.43
N ILE A 301 45.12 -72.03 -0.50
CA ILE A 301 45.61 -72.22 -1.85
C ILE A 301 45.60 -70.88 -2.62
N ALA A 302 44.58 -70.11 -2.51
CA ALA A 302 44.47 -68.78 -3.15
C ALA A 302 45.53 -67.81 -2.63
N ALA A 303 45.80 -67.79 -1.31
CA ALA A 303 46.82 -66.97 -0.69
C ALA A 303 48.26 -67.44 -1.11
N GLY A 304 48.45 -68.71 -1.27
CA GLY A 304 49.71 -69.23 -1.77
C GLY A 304 50.03 -68.93 -3.26
N VAL A 305 49.00 -68.88 -4.10
CA VAL A 305 49.10 -68.48 -5.51
C VAL A 305 49.30 -66.97 -5.65
N ALA A 306 48.80 -66.12 -4.74
CA ALA A 306 49.01 -64.68 -4.78
C ALA A 306 50.36 -64.22 -4.20
N ALA A 307 51.12 -65.13 -3.59
CA ALA A 307 52.42 -64.90 -3.02
C ALA A 307 53.61 -65.39 -3.97
N LEU A 308 53.25 -65.99 -5.09
CA LEU A 308 54.11 -66.34 -6.20
C LEU A 308 54.06 -65.27 -7.31
#